data_04b45f8087132cc59951bff8046e8e21
#
_entry.id   04b45f8087132cc59951bff8046e8e21
#
_cell.length_a   1.000
_cell.length_b   1.000
_cell.length_c   1.000
_cell.angle_alpha   90.00
_cell.angle_beta   90.00
_cell.angle_gamma   90.00
#
_symmetry.space_group_name_H-M   'P 1'
#
loop_
_entity.id
_entity.type
_entity.pdbx_description
1 polymer ?
#
loop_
_entity_poly.entity_id
_entity_poly.type
_entity_poly.pdbx_seq_one_letter_code
_entity_poly.pdbx_strand_id
1 'polypeptide(L)'
;MPREGEQILQSTRSGVASLVSSAAIGKILNFGVNILITRAIGRKVLGTGSLRLDDLLFLGPLVLTRDGLRRAAYRSSTSDVNMQQSLINLTWLTAPVTVLVASMFAYAMFLSPPSEIVNGDIDVSIEAYHRAMMYTGLAILLAILTEPVFVLAQSQLLTGIRANIEMLAVFGKCVTMLYLTVYVNMDVEAFAIANVVYAFIPLCLYWGHFVVRKKQFPRPKPLPVVVSGGGAVQWCTANMYATAKVFWWQSIQKWLLEHGEKIVLVFIGTTTQQGVYVVVDRLGSIIVRLLFQPAEEMSLATLGKLTALRHSHHHRTNSEGERVVPPNKKEITNMVHTNFSGWLLLLMLIGMTFACFGNCYSHLLLHILYGAEWSSTSAPSTLGWYCVYIFFMAMNGICEAFVQGTSTSEGIGRYNRWLVVFSIVYLCSVCGLLPMFGAIGLIMANIIKMLCRISVCTTSYVRPYFREREIKNFKLSSLLPHTSITTCFAGSFVVLQCTLRWLYLPAMAAHAESIISTRSLLVHVLGHVLCGVACLSLTLWLMWKHHGQQLKELLRSRRKEE
;
A
#
# COMPACT_ATOMS: atom_id res chain seq x y z
N MET A 1 -33.03 -24.48 0.36
CA MET A 1 -32.58 -23.08 0.33
C MET A 1 -31.74 -22.61 1.54
N PRO A 2 -32.01 -22.93 2.84
CA PRO A 2 -31.09 -22.53 3.91
C PRO A 2 -29.69 -23.18 3.81
N ARG A 3 -29.59 -24.43 3.38
CA ARG A 3 -28.32 -25.18 3.27
C ARG A 3 -27.37 -24.67 2.17
N GLU A 4 -27.89 -24.17 1.06
CA GLU A 4 -27.03 -23.60 -0.01
C GLU A 4 -26.41 -22.26 0.40
N GLY A 5 -27.16 -21.41 1.10
CA GLY A 5 -26.63 -20.14 1.64
C GLY A 5 -25.52 -20.36 2.68
N GLU A 6 -25.67 -21.38 3.56
CA GLU A 6 -24.66 -21.75 4.54
C GLU A 6 -23.41 -22.37 3.88
N GLN A 7 -23.58 -23.21 2.86
CA GLN A 7 -22.46 -23.77 2.11
C GLN A 7 -21.68 -22.71 1.33
N ILE A 8 -22.36 -21.74 0.72
CA ILE A 8 -21.72 -20.58 0.06
C ILE A 8 -20.96 -19.74 1.10
N LEU A 9 -21.55 -19.45 2.25
CA LEU A 9 -20.89 -18.71 3.33
C LEU A 9 -19.67 -19.47 3.89
N GLN A 10 -19.76 -20.79 4.06
CA GLN A 10 -18.67 -21.60 4.57
C GLN A 10 -17.53 -21.74 3.55
N SER A 11 -17.84 -21.96 2.27
CA SER A 11 -16.84 -21.98 1.18
C SER A 11 -16.18 -20.60 0.99
N THR A 12 -16.93 -19.52 1.12
CA THR A 12 -16.40 -18.15 1.06
C THR A 12 -15.49 -17.87 2.26
N ARG A 13 -15.86 -18.29 3.48
CA ARG A 13 -15.01 -18.11 4.69
C ARG A 13 -13.70 -18.88 4.58
N SER A 14 -13.73 -20.14 4.15
CA SER A 14 -12.51 -20.94 3.97
C SER A 14 -11.63 -20.39 2.83
N GLY A 15 -12.23 -19.92 1.75
CA GLY A 15 -11.54 -19.28 0.64
C GLY A 15 -10.89 -17.95 1.03
N VAL A 16 -11.57 -17.12 1.82
CA VAL A 16 -11.02 -15.85 2.34
C VAL A 16 -9.89 -16.12 3.33
N ALA A 17 -10.02 -17.08 4.23
CA ALA A 17 -8.95 -17.46 5.16
C ALA A 17 -7.70 -17.96 4.42
N SER A 18 -7.88 -18.79 3.39
CA SER A 18 -6.80 -19.26 2.52
C SER A 18 -6.13 -18.09 1.76
N LEU A 19 -6.91 -17.16 1.24
CA LEU A 19 -6.40 -15.94 0.58
C LEU A 19 -5.57 -15.07 1.51
N VAL A 20 -6.06 -14.83 2.73
CA VAL A 20 -5.36 -14.01 3.72
C VAL A 20 -4.06 -14.69 4.18
N SER A 21 -4.08 -15.97 4.46
CA SER A 21 -2.89 -16.71 4.88
C SER A 21 -1.85 -16.83 3.76
N SER A 22 -2.24 -17.14 2.53
CA SER A 22 -1.32 -17.20 1.39
C SER A 22 -0.75 -15.84 1.03
N ALA A 23 -1.56 -14.78 1.10
CA ALA A 23 -1.07 -13.42 0.91
C ALA A 23 -0.08 -12.98 2.00
N ALA A 24 -0.29 -13.38 3.27
CA ALA A 24 0.64 -13.11 4.36
C ALA A 24 1.98 -13.85 4.18
N ILE A 25 1.92 -15.15 3.86
CA ILE A 25 3.11 -15.95 3.58
C ILE A 25 3.88 -15.37 2.38
N GLY A 26 3.18 -15.03 1.30
CA GLY A 26 3.78 -14.42 0.12
C GLY A 26 4.47 -13.08 0.43
N LYS A 27 3.88 -12.25 1.30
CA LYS A 27 4.49 -10.98 1.73
C LYS A 27 5.74 -11.19 2.57
N ILE A 28 5.72 -12.13 3.52
CA ILE A 28 6.89 -12.45 4.38
C ILE A 28 8.02 -13.01 3.52
N LEU A 29 7.71 -13.94 2.62
CA LEU A 29 8.70 -14.52 1.70
C LEU A 29 9.32 -13.45 0.80
N ASN A 30 8.47 -12.63 0.16
CA ASN A 30 8.92 -11.53 -0.69
C ASN A 30 9.80 -10.54 0.08
N PHE A 31 9.45 -10.22 1.33
CA PHE A 31 10.26 -9.36 2.18
C PHE A 31 11.63 -9.98 2.49
N GLY A 32 11.67 -11.26 2.91
CA GLY A 32 12.93 -11.95 3.21
C GLY A 32 13.86 -12.03 1.99
N VAL A 33 13.31 -12.41 0.83
CA VAL A 33 14.08 -12.46 -0.43
C VAL A 33 14.55 -11.07 -0.86
N ASN A 34 13.71 -10.04 -0.71
CA ASN A 34 14.14 -8.67 -1.02
C ASN A 34 15.29 -8.19 -0.14
N ILE A 35 15.39 -8.63 1.13
CA ILE A 35 16.57 -8.33 1.96
C ILE A 35 17.83 -8.94 1.35
N LEU A 36 17.78 -10.22 0.95
CA LEU A 36 18.91 -10.92 0.36
C LEU A 36 19.35 -10.28 -0.98
N ILE A 37 18.37 -9.98 -1.82
CA ILE A 37 18.62 -9.31 -3.11
C ILE A 37 19.23 -7.92 -2.87
N THR A 38 18.68 -7.14 -1.95
CA THR A 38 19.19 -5.78 -1.66
C THR A 38 20.60 -5.80 -1.09
N ARG A 39 21.00 -6.88 -0.39
CA ARG A 39 22.40 -7.07 0.04
C ARG A 39 23.35 -7.40 -1.10
N ALA A 40 22.84 -8.12 -2.11
CA ALA A 40 23.65 -8.57 -3.24
C ALA A 40 23.77 -7.52 -4.35
N ILE A 41 22.79 -6.62 -4.47
CA ILE A 41 22.72 -5.65 -5.57
C ILE A 41 23.11 -4.25 -5.08
N GLY A 42 23.91 -3.57 -5.87
CA GLY A 42 24.24 -2.17 -5.65
C GLY A 42 23.03 -1.24 -5.75
N ARG A 43 23.09 -0.10 -5.06
CA ARG A 43 21.99 0.89 -4.94
C ARG A 43 21.44 1.38 -6.27
N LYS A 44 22.32 1.66 -7.21
CA LYS A 44 21.97 2.20 -8.54
C LYS A 44 21.20 1.18 -9.36
N VAL A 45 21.65 -0.09 -9.32
CA VAL A 45 20.99 -1.21 -9.99
C VAL A 45 19.61 -1.47 -9.40
N LEU A 46 19.47 -1.42 -8.07
CA LEU A 46 18.19 -1.59 -7.40
C LEU A 46 17.20 -0.49 -7.77
N GLY A 47 17.65 0.77 -7.85
CA GLY A 47 16.82 1.90 -8.28
C GLY A 47 16.31 1.71 -9.71
N THR A 48 17.19 1.37 -10.64
CA THR A 48 16.84 1.14 -12.05
C THR A 48 15.94 -0.08 -12.20
N GLY A 49 16.28 -1.21 -11.61
CA GLY A 49 15.53 -2.45 -11.76
C GLY A 49 14.15 -2.38 -11.09
N SER A 50 14.10 -1.97 -9.83
CA SER A 50 12.84 -1.98 -9.08
C SER A 50 11.90 -0.83 -9.44
N LEU A 51 12.39 0.41 -9.52
CA LEU A 51 11.52 1.55 -9.72
C LEU A 51 11.18 1.76 -11.19
N ARG A 52 12.19 1.73 -12.08
CA ARG A 52 11.95 1.97 -13.51
C ARG A 52 11.32 0.76 -14.19
N LEU A 53 11.90 -0.45 -14.04
CA LEU A 53 11.42 -1.63 -14.77
C LEU A 53 10.22 -2.30 -14.08
N ASP A 54 10.27 -2.56 -12.75
CA ASP A 54 9.18 -3.25 -12.06
C ASP A 54 7.97 -2.33 -11.85
N ASP A 55 8.15 -1.17 -11.19
CA ASP A 55 7.01 -0.36 -10.76
C ASP A 55 6.42 0.45 -11.91
N LEU A 56 7.24 1.10 -12.75
CA LEU A 56 6.74 1.98 -13.79
C LEU A 56 6.52 1.26 -15.11
N LEU A 57 7.51 0.51 -15.65
CA LEU A 57 7.37 -0.10 -16.97
C LEU A 57 6.49 -1.35 -16.95
N PHE A 58 6.62 -2.23 -15.93
CA PHE A 58 5.83 -3.46 -15.85
C PHE A 58 4.46 -3.23 -15.21
N LEU A 59 4.41 -2.73 -13.96
CA LEU A 59 3.15 -2.59 -13.24
C LEU A 59 2.32 -1.40 -13.72
N GLY A 60 2.94 -0.27 -14.07
CA GLY A 60 2.24 0.95 -14.46
C GLY A 60 1.21 0.74 -15.58
N PRO A 61 1.60 0.29 -16.77
CA PRO A 61 0.68 0.04 -17.89
C PRO A 61 -0.41 -0.99 -17.54
N LEU A 62 -0.03 -2.06 -16.81
CA LEU A 62 -0.96 -3.11 -16.43
C LEU A 62 -2.03 -2.59 -15.47
N VAL A 63 -1.69 -1.82 -14.44
CA VAL A 63 -2.65 -1.27 -13.49
C VAL A 63 -3.54 -0.24 -14.15
N LEU A 64 -2.98 0.68 -14.95
CA LEU A 64 -3.73 1.73 -15.64
C LEU A 64 -4.83 1.18 -16.56
N THR A 65 -4.59 0.03 -17.18
CA THR A 65 -5.50 -0.49 -18.22
C THR A 65 -6.48 -1.54 -17.69
N ARG A 66 -6.10 -2.37 -16.72
CA ARG A 66 -6.89 -3.53 -16.29
C ARG A 66 -7.62 -3.40 -14.95
N ASP A 67 -7.17 -2.57 -14.02
CA ASP A 67 -7.75 -2.51 -12.67
C ASP A 67 -9.23 -2.09 -12.67
N GLY A 68 -9.61 -1.18 -13.56
CA GLY A 68 -11.00 -0.79 -13.74
C GLY A 68 -11.91 -1.95 -14.15
N LEU A 69 -11.44 -2.82 -15.06
CA LEU A 69 -12.17 -4.02 -15.48
C LEU A 69 -12.23 -5.08 -14.40
N ARG A 70 -11.15 -5.27 -13.66
CA ARG A 70 -11.13 -6.19 -12.52
C ARG A 70 -12.16 -5.80 -11.46
N ARG A 71 -12.33 -4.49 -11.22
CA ARG A 71 -13.39 -3.99 -10.31
C ARG A 71 -14.78 -4.18 -10.89
N ALA A 72 -14.97 -3.97 -12.19
CA ALA A 72 -16.25 -4.22 -12.85
C ALA A 72 -16.65 -5.71 -12.78
N ALA A 73 -15.68 -6.63 -12.84
CA ALA A 73 -15.91 -8.07 -12.73
C ALA A 73 -16.60 -8.51 -11.44
N TYR A 74 -16.32 -7.85 -10.32
CA TYR A 74 -17.01 -8.14 -9.05
C TYR A 74 -18.50 -7.77 -9.03
N ARG A 75 -18.93 -6.90 -9.95
CA ARG A 75 -20.33 -6.50 -10.09
C ARG A 75 -21.07 -7.27 -11.19
N SER A 76 -20.35 -8.10 -11.96
CA SER A 76 -20.98 -8.94 -12.95
C SER A 76 -21.75 -10.08 -12.28
N SER A 77 -23.00 -10.31 -12.73
CA SER A 77 -23.77 -11.47 -12.28
C SER A 77 -23.15 -12.75 -12.81
N THR A 78 -23.00 -13.76 -11.95
CA THR A 78 -22.52 -15.09 -12.35
C THR A 78 -23.53 -15.86 -13.19
N SER A 79 -24.79 -15.47 -13.16
CA SER A 79 -25.89 -16.11 -13.90
C SER A 79 -26.13 -15.55 -15.30
N ASP A 80 -25.63 -14.34 -15.60
CA ASP A 80 -25.83 -13.69 -16.90
C ASP A 80 -24.64 -13.96 -17.83
N VAL A 81 -24.81 -14.94 -18.74
CA VAL A 81 -23.79 -15.33 -19.73
C VAL A 81 -23.39 -14.17 -20.65
N ASN A 82 -24.34 -13.32 -21.04
CA ASN A 82 -24.07 -12.17 -21.90
C ASN A 82 -23.21 -11.11 -21.21
N MET A 83 -23.45 -10.90 -19.92
CA MET A 83 -22.64 -10.00 -19.11
C MET A 83 -21.21 -10.51 -18.91
N GLN A 84 -21.04 -11.83 -18.67
CA GLN A 84 -19.72 -12.46 -18.58
C GLN A 84 -18.97 -12.40 -19.93
N GLN A 85 -19.66 -12.69 -21.05
CA GLN A 85 -19.05 -12.59 -22.38
C GLN A 85 -18.65 -11.15 -22.72
N SER A 86 -19.48 -10.16 -22.38
CA SER A 86 -19.15 -8.74 -22.53
C SER A 86 -17.89 -8.35 -21.73
N LEU A 87 -17.74 -8.91 -20.52
CA LEU A 87 -16.57 -8.69 -19.71
C LEU A 87 -15.29 -9.29 -20.33
N ILE A 88 -15.38 -10.52 -20.86
CA ILE A 88 -14.29 -11.18 -21.60
C ILE A 88 -13.91 -10.35 -22.84
N ASN A 89 -14.89 -9.88 -23.60
CA ASN A 89 -14.63 -9.04 -24.79
C ASN A 89 -13.93 -7.73 -24.43
N LEU A 90 -14.32 -7.09 -23.32
CA LEU A 90 -13.65 -5.89 -22.84
C LEU A 90 -12.21 -6.15 -22.40
N THR A 91 -11.91 -7.32 -21.82
CA THR A 91 -10.51 -7.66 -21.46
C THR A 91 -9.64 -7.81 -22.71
N TRP A 92 -10.16 -8.40 -23.78
CA TRP A 92 -9.45 -8.45 -25.06
C TRP A 92 -9.25 -7.07 -25.69
N LEU A 93 -10.23 -6.16 -25.53
CA LEU A 93 -10.09 -4.78 -26.00
C LEU A 93 -9.03 -4.00 -25.23
N THR A 94 -8.80 -4.32 -23.94
CA THR A 94 -7.71 -3.68 -23.19
C THR A 94 -6.32 -4.12 -23.62
N ALA A 95 -6.17 -5.24 -24.30
CA ALA A 95 -4.86 -5.73 -24.75
C ALA A 95 -4.13 -4.70 -25.64
N PRO A 96 -4.70 -4.20 -26.75
CA PRO A 96 -4.04 -3.19 -27.57
C PRO A 96 -3.81 -1.87 -26.80
N VAL A 97 -4.72 -1.48 -25.90
CA VAL A 97 -4.55 -0.29 -25.06
C VAL A 97 -3.36 -0.45 -24.13
N THR A 98 -3.20 -1.63 -23.51
CA THR A 98 -2.05 -1.92 -22.65
C THR A 98 -0.73 -1.88 -23.41
N VAL A 99 -0.71 -2.45 -24.63
CA VAL A 99 0.48 -2.40 -25.50
C VAL A 99 0.83 -0.95 -25.83
N LEU A 100 -0.15 -0.13 -26.20
CA LEU A 100 0.06 1.29 -26.50
C LEU A 100 0.63 2.04 -25.29
N VAL A 101 0.01 1.89 -24.13
CA VAL A 101 0.47 2.55 -22.88
C VAL A 101 1.87 2.06 -22.49
N ALA A 102 2.14 0.76 -22.56
CA ALA A 102 3.46 0.19 -22.31
C ALA A 102 4.53 0.72 -23.27
N SER A 103 4.18 0.85 -24.55
CA SER A 103 5.07 1.43 -25.56
C SER A 103 5.37 2.91 -25.29
N MET A 104 4.38 3.68 -24.81
CA MET A 104 4.60 5.07 -24.39
C MET A 104 5.55 5.16 -23.21
N PHE A 105 5.39 4.32 -22.17
CA PHE A 105 6.29 4.26 -21.03
C PHE A 105 7.70 3.82 -21.46
N ALA A 106 7.81 2.77 -22.28
CA ALA A 106 9.08 2.30 -22.80
C ALA A 106 9.80 3.38 -23.62
N TYR A 107 9.05 4.09 -24.49
CA TYR A 107 9.61 5.18 -25.30
C TYR A 107 10.10 6.35 -24.42
N ALA A 108 9.32 6.74 -23.41
CA ALA A 108 9.74 7.78 -22.48
C ALA A 108 11.02 7.39 -21.72
N MET A 109 11.14 6.12 -21.30
CA MET A 109 12.33 5.60 -20.64
C MET A 109 13.52 5.42 -21.59
N PHE A 110 13.27 5.11 -22.84
CA PHE A 110 14.30 5.04 -23.89
C PHE A 110 14.89 6.42 -24.18
N LEU A 111 14.05 7.47 -24.22
CA LEU A 111 14.50 8.87 -24.40
C LEU A 111 15.21 9.44 -23.17
N SER A 112 14.96 8.87 -21.98
CA SER A 112 15.50 9.34 -20.70
C SER A 112 16.23 8.19 -19.98
N PRO A 113 17.30 7.62 -20.56
CA PRO A 113 18.07 6.59 -19.88
C PRO A 113 18.71 7.18 -18.61
N PRO A 114 18.99 6.36 -17.59
CA PRO A 114 19.70 6.84 -16.40
C PRO A 114 21.04 7.47 -16.76
N SER A 115 21.27 8.71 -16.31
CA SER A 115 22.52 9.45 -16.62
C SER A 115 23.76 8.70 -16.15
N GLU A 116 23.66 7.98 -15.04
CA GLU A 116 24.77 7.19 -14.49
C GLU A 116 25.13 5.95 -15.34
N ILE A 117 24.17 5.41 -16.12
CA ILE A 117 24.46 4.37 -17.12
C ILE A 117 25.17 4.99 -18.33
N VAL A 118 24.69 6.15 -18.78
CA VAL A 118 25.27 6.85 -19.95
C VAL A 118 26.70 7.33 -19.65
N ASN A 119 26.94 7.81 -18.44
CA ASN A 119 28.25 8.31 -18.01
C ASN A 119 29.24 7.19 -17.61
N GLY A 120 28.81 5.93 -17.56
CA GLY A 120 29.64 4.80 -17.12
C GLY A 120 29.87 4.74 -15.60
N ASP A 121 29.10 5.46 -14.81
CA ASP A 121 29.19 5.44 -13.34
C ASP A 121 28.60 4.16 -12.71
N ILE A 122 28.04 3.28 -13.52
CA ILE A 122 27.49 1.97 -13.14
C ILE A 122 28.06 0.93 -14.08
N ASP A 123 28.39 -0.26 -13.56
CA ASP A 123 28.82 -1.41 -14.33
C ASP A 123 27.73 -2.04 -15.23
N VAL A 124 26.58 -1.37 -15.36
CA VAL A 124 25.47 -1.77 -16.22
C VAL A 124 25.64 -1.12 -17.60
N SER A 125 25.77 -1.94 -18.63
CA SER A 125 25.81 -1.43 -20.01
C SER A 125 24.43 -0.93 -20.46
N ILE A 126 24.42 0.09 -21.32
CA ILE A 126 23.18 0.59 -21.90
C ILE A 126 22.43 -0.49 -22.70
N GLU A 127 23.19 -1.43 -23.29
CA GLU A 127 22.63 -2.58 -24.00
C GLU A 127 21.88 -3.53 -23.05
N ALA A 128 22.42 -3.80 -21.85
CA ALA A 128 21.77 -4.61 -20.83
C ALA A 128 20.47 -3.94 -20.36
N TYR A 129 20.48 -2.61 -20.20
CA TYR A 129 19.25 -1.84 -19.89
C TYR A 129 18.19 -1.98 -20.99
N HIS A 130 18.57 -1.86 -22.27
CA HIS A 130 17.63 -2.02 -23.38
C HIS A 130 17.12 -3.47 -23.49
N ARG A 131 17.97 -4.49 -23.28
CA ARG A 131 17.53 -5.89 -23.23
C ARG A 131 16.54 -6.12 -22.08
N ALA A 132 16.80 -5.54 -20.89
CA ALA A 132 15.87 -5.60 -19.76
C ALA A 132 14.51 -4.96 -20.09
N MET A 133 14.48 -3.85 -20.81
CA MET A 133 13.22 -3.25 -21.31
C MET A 133 12.47 -4.20 -22.25
N MET A 134 13.16 -4.88 -23.16
CA MET A 134 12.54 -5.87 -24.07
C MET A 134 11.95 -7.07 -23.30
N TYR A 135 12.68 -7.63 -22.32
CA TYR A 135 12.17 -8.71 -21.46
C TYR A 135 10.95 -8.24 -20.64
N THR A 136 10.97 -7.00 -20.15
CA THR A 136 9.80 -6.42 -19.46
C THR A 136 8.61 -6.28 -20.40
N GLY A 137 8.81 -5.89 -21.66
CA GLY A 137 7.78 -5.89 -22.70
C GLY A 137 7.19 -7.27 -22.94
N LEU A 138 8.02 -8.31 -23.01
CA LEU A 138 7.58 -9.71 -23.10
C LEU A 138 6.74 -10.10 -21.87
N ALA A 139 7.16 -9.74 -20.67
CA ALA A 139 6.41 -9.99 -19.44
C ALA A 139 5.02 -9.33 -19.47
N ILE A 140 4.92 -8.11 -19.99
CA ILE A 140 3.62 -7.41 -20.16
C ILE A 140 2.72 -8.17 -21.15
N LEU A 141 3.25 -8.63 -22.26
CA LEU A 141 2.49 -9.42 -23.25
C LEU A 141 1.93 -10.72 -22.64
N LEU A 142 2.74 -11.45 -21.85
CA LEU A 142 2.29 -12.65 -21.14
C LEU A 142 1.22 -12.33 -20.10
N ALA A 143 1.37 -11.21 -19.37
CA ALA A 143 0.39 -10.76 -18.39
C ALA A 143 -0.95 -10.37 -19.04
N ILE A 144 -0.93 -9.74 -20.22
CA ILE A 144 -2.13 -9.40 -21.00
C ILE A 144 -2.90 -10.66 -21.41
N LEU A 145 -2.20 -11.69 -21.88
CA LEU A 145 -2.81 -12.96 -22.30
C LEU A 145 -3.45 -13.71 -21.13
N THR A 146 -3.03 -13.44 -19.91
CA THR A 146 -3.61 -14.03 -18.69
C THR A 146 -4.94 -13.36 -18.31
N GLU A 147 -5.14 -12.08 -18.67
CA GLU A 147 -6.21 -11.25 -18.13
C GLU A 147 -7.65 -11.78 -18.41
N PRO A 148 -8.00 -12.28 -19.60
CA PRO A 148 -9.36 -12.80 -19.86
C PRO A 148 -9.72 -13.97 -18.94
N VAL A 149 -8.76 -14.82 -18.66
CA VAL A 149 -8.95 -16.01 -17.80
C VAL A 149 -8.94 -15.63 -16.32
N PHE A 150 -8.12 -14.66 -15.95
CA PHE A 150 -8.09 -14.09 -14.60
C PHE A 150 -9.42 -13.44 -14.22
N VAL A 151 -9.95 -12.58 -15.11
CA VAL A 151 -11.22 -11.88 -14.88
C VAL A 151 -12.39 -12.88 -14.81
N LEU A 152 -12.34 -13.95 -15.60
CA LEU A 152 -13.31 -15.04 -15.53
C LEU A 152 -13.22 -15.78 -14.18
N ALA A 153 -12.02 -16.12 -13.70
CA ALA A 153 -11.82 -16.70 -12.37
C ALA A 153 -12.33 -15.80 -11.24
N GLN A 154 -12.16 -14.49 -11.40
CA GLN A 154 -12.63 -13.48 -10.45
C GLN A 154 -14.15 -13.37 -10.43
N SER A 155 -14.80 -13.33 -11.58
CA SER A 155 -16.27 -13.29 -11.68
C SER A 155 -16.95 -14.55 -11.11
N GLN A 156 -16.28 -15.70 -11.21
CA GLN A 156 -16.72 -16.99 -10.66
C GLN A 156 -16.35 -17.18 -9.18
N LEU A 157 -15.75 -16.17 -8.52
CA LEU A 157 -15.32 -16.21 -7.12
C LEU A 157 -14.38 -17.38 -6.78
N LEU A 158 -13.53 -17.80 -7.73
CA LEU A 158 -12.54 -18.88 -7.55
C LEU A 158 -11.34 -18.40 -6.70
N THR A 159 -11.62 -17.92 -5.48
CA THR A 159 -10.65 -17.23 -4.63
C THR A 159 -9.47 -18.09 -4.21
N GLY A 160 -9.71 -19.38 -3.89
CA GLY A 160 -8.66 -20.30 -3.48
C GLY A 160 -7.64 -20.62 -4.58
N ILE A 161 -8.13 -20.86 -5.81
CA ILE A 161 -7.26 -21.12 -6.97
C ILE A 161 -6.43 -19.88 -7.28
N ARG A 162 -7.06 -18.70 -7.26
CA ARG A 162 -6.42 -17.42 -7.48
C ARG A 162 -5.29 -17.19 -6.47
N ALA A 163 -5.56 -17.41 -5.17
CA ALA A 163 -4.57 -17.24 -4.11
C ALA A 163 -3.32 -18.11 -4.33
N ASN A 164 -3.54 -19.40 -4.67
CA ASN A 164 -2.45 -20.34 -4.90
C ASN A 164 -1.61 -19.96 -6.14
N ILE A 165 -2.25 -19.57 -7.23
CA ILE A 165 -1.55 -19.16 -8.46
C ILE A 165 -0.75 -17.88 -8.23
N GLU A 166 -1.33 -16.87 -7.57
CA GLU A 166 -0.65 -15.61 -7.25
C GLU A 166 0.55 -15.84 -6.30
N MET A 167 0.39 -16.71 -5.30
CA MET A 167 1.48 -17.10 -4.39
C MET A 167 2.62 -17.79 -5.16
N LEU A 168 2.30 -18.76 -6.03
CA LEU A 168 3.30 -19.46 -6.82
C LEU A 168 4.02 -18.54 -7.80
N ALA A 169 3.32 -17.57 -8.39
CA ALA A 169 3.93 -16.56 -9.26
C ALA A 169 4.93 -15.67 -8.50
N VAL A 170 4.56 -15.19 -7.30
CA VAL A 170 5.46 -14.42 -6.44
C VAL A 170 6.67 -15.26 -6.02
N PHE A 171 6.45 -16.50 -5.63
CA PHE A 171 7.54 -17.43 -5.28
C PHE A 171 8.49 -17.64 -6.44
N GLY A 172 7.96 -17.92 -7.64
CA GLY A 172 8.76 -18.09 -8.86
C GLY A 172 9.57 -16.83 -9.20
N LYS A 173 8.97 -15.64 -9.10
CA LYS A 173 9.68 -14.35 -9.26
C LYS A 173 10.84 -14.24 -8.26
N CYS A 174 10.58 -14.51 -6.98
CA CYS A 174 11.56 -14.38 -5.91
C CYS A 174 12.76 -15.33 -6.11
N VAL A 175 12.49 -16.60 -6.42
CA VAL A 175 13.52 -17.60 -6.65
C VAL A 175 14.36 -17.26 -7.88
N THR A 176 13.70 -16.90 -8.99
CA THR A 176 14.38 -16.49 -10.23
C THR A 176 15.26 -15.27 -9.98
N MET A 177 14.73 -14.26 -9.32
CA MET A 177 15.46 -13.04 -9.00
C MET A 177 16.71 -13.34 -8.17
N LEU A 178 16.55 -14.11 -7.08
CA LEU A 178 17.66 -14.49 -6.21
C LEU A 178 18.73 -15.30 -6.96
N TYR A 179 18.30 -16.28 -7.75
CA TYR A 179 19.21 -17.11 -8.54
C TYR A 179 20.03 -16.30 -9.55
N LEU A 180 19.36 -15.45 -10.35
CA LEU A 180 20.02 -14.65 -11.36
C LEU A 180 20.97 -13.61 -10.76
N THR A 181 20.59 -13.03 -9.62
CA THR A 181 21.41 -12.00 -8.96
C THR A 181 22.62 -12.59 -8.25
N VAL A 182 22.44 -13.70 -7.48
CA VAL A 182 23.50 -14.23 -6.60
C VAL A 182 24.42 -15.20 -7.33
N TYR A 183 23.85 -16.07 -8.19
CA TYR A 183 24.64 -17.13 -8.85
C TYR A 183 25.08 -16.77 -10.28
N VAL A 184 24.27 -16.02 -11.01
CA VAL A 184 24.57 -15.65 -12.40
C VAL A 184 25.21 -14.26 -12.48
N ASN A 185 25.14 -13.47 -11.40
CA ASN A 185 25.63 -12.09 -11.32
C ASN A 185 24.99 -11.17 -12.38
N MET A 186 23.68 -11.37 -12.65
CA MET A 186 22.92 -10.47 -13.49
C MET A 186 22.41 -9.29 -12.67
N ASP A 187 22.49 -8.09 -13.23
CA ASP A 187 22.05 -6.85 -12.59
C ASP A 187 20.60 -6.51 -12.93
N VAL A 188 20.44 -5.53 -13.81
CA VAL A 188 19.11 -4.98 -14.18
C VAL A 188 18.27 -6.01 -14.94
N GLU A 189 18.88 -6.87 -15.73
CA GLU A 189 18.20 -7.92 -16.51
C GLU A 189 17.53 -8.95 -15.61
N ALA A 190 18.07 -9.22 -14.40
CA ALA A 190 17.48 -10.16 -13.44
C ALA A 190 16.05 -9.75 -13.05
N PHE A 191 15.79 -8.46 -12.88
CA PHE A 191 14.44 -7.94 -12.59
C PHE A 191 13.46 -8.25 -13.73
N ALA A 192 13.88 -7.98 -14.95
CA ALA A 192 13.05 -8.17 -16.13
C ALA A 192 12.74 -9.65 -16.42
N ILE A 193 13.72 -10.54 -16.30
CA ILE A 193 13.53 -12.00 -16.47
C ILE A 193 12.65 -12.55 -15.34
N ALA A 194 12.83 -12.09 -14.11
CA ALA A 194 11.96 -12.47 -13.00
C ALA A 194 10.49 -12.05 -13.23
N ASN A 195 10.24 -10.91 -13.89
CA ASN A 195 8.91 -10.49 -14.31
C ASN A 195 8.33 -11.39 -15.41
N VAL A 196 9.17 -11.88 -16.34
CA VAL A 196 8.72 -12.88 -17.34
C VAL A 196 8.21 -14.14 -16.64
N VAL A 197 8.96 -14.67 -15.67
CA VAL A 197 8.56 -15.84 -14.89
C VAL A 197 7.28 -15.55 -14.08
N TYR A 198 7.19 -14.37 -13.45
CA TYR A 198 6.00 -13.92 -12.72
C TYR A 198 4.75 -13.89 -13.61
N ALA A 199 4.86 -13.46 -14.85
CA ALA A 199 3.74 -13.41 -15.78
C ALA A 199 3.43 -14.78 -16.44
N PHE A 200 4.45 -15.61 -16.66
CA PHE A 200 4.33 -16.91 -17.30
C PHE A 200 3.61 -17.96 -16.42
N ILE A 201 3.89 -17.97 -15.11
CA ILE A 201 3.26 -18.93 -14.18
C ILE A 201 1.73 -18.79 -14.16
N PRO A 202 1.13 -17.60 -13.94
CA PRO A 202 -0.32 -17.42 -14.01
C PRO A 202 -0.88 -17.75 -15.40
N LEU A 203 -0.17 -17.38 -16.47
CA LEU A 203 -0.60 -17.72 -17.83
C LEU A 203 -0.82 -19.23 -17.97
N CYS A 204 0.19 -20.04 -17.63
CA CYS A 204 0.09 -21.50 -17.76
C CYS A 204 -0.98 -22.08 -16.84
N LEU A 205 -1.03 -21.67 -15.58
CA LEU A 205 -1.91 -22.28 -14.59
C LEU A 205 -3.38 -21.91 -14.79
N TYR A 206 -3.69 -20.65 -15.11
CA TYR A 206 -5.08 -20.26 -15.40
C TYR A 206 -5.57 -20.90 -16.69
N TRP A 207 -4.81 -20.80 -17.80
CA TRP A 207 -5.22 -21.42 -19.05
C TRP A 207 -5.30 -22.94 -18.92
N GLY A 208 -4.37 -23.60 -18.22
CA GLY A 208 -4.44 -25.03 -17.92
C GLY A 208 -5.72 -25.41 -17.19
N HIS A 209 -6.06 -24.66 -16.12
CA HIS A 209 -7.29 -24.90 -15.35
C HIS A 209 -8.55 -24.80 -16.20
N PHE A 210 -8.69 -23.76 -17.01
CA PHE A 210 -9.89 -23.53 -17.84
C PHE A 210 -9.94 -24.43 -19.08
N VAL A 211 -8.79 -24.83 -19.64
CA VAL A 211 -8.73 -25.80 -20.74
C VAL A 211 -9.18 -27.17 -20.28
N VAL A 212 -8.76 -27.62 -19.08
CA VAL A 212 -9.17 -28.92 -18.52
C VAL A 212 -10.67 -28.93 -18.19
N ARG A 213 -11.23 -27.82 -17.68
CA ARG A 213 -12.63 -27.73 -17.25
C ARG A 213 -13.56 -27.06 -18.27
N LYS A 214 -13.31 -27.24 -19.56
CA LYS A 214 -14.05 -26.61 -20.67
C LYS A 214 -15.57 -26.72 -20.61
N LYS A 215 -16.13 -27.74 -19.98
CA LYS A 215 -17.58 -27.98 -19.90
C LYS A 215 -18.29 -27.11 -18.85
N GLN A 216 -17.56 -26.53 -17.90
CA GLN A 216 -18.14 -25.83 -16.74
C GLN A 216 -18.10 -24.32 -16.88
N PHE A 217 -17.30 -23.77 -17.80
CA PHE A 217 -17.03 -22.34 -17.88
C PHE A 217 -17.20 -21.79 -19.30
N PRO A 218 -17.57 -20.49 -19.43
CA PRO A 218 -17.58 -19.79 -20.73
C PRO A 218 -16.20 -19.87 -21.39
N ARG A 219 -16.19 -19.88 -22.71
CA ARG A 219 -14.92 -19.88 -23.44
C ARG A 219 -14.25 -18.49 -23.30
N PRO A 220 -12.98 -18.40 -22.96
CA PRO A 220 -12.26 -17.12 -22.81
C PRO A 220 -11.90 -16.48 -24.17
N LYS A 221 -12.70 -16.72 -25.19
CA LYS A 221 -12.56 -16.17 -26.54
C LYS A 221 -13.46 -14.94 -26.72
N PRO A 222 -13.04 -13.94 -27.50
CA PRO A 222 -13.93 -12.84 -27.88
C PRO A 222 -15.04 -13.39 -28.78
N LEU A 223 -16.26 -13.33 -28.32
CA LEU A 223 -17.44 -13.77 -29.04
C LEU A 223 -18.50 -12.66 -29.02
N PRO A 224 -19.24 -12.46 -30.13
CA PRO A 224 -20.33 -11.50 -30.16
C PRO A 224 -21.42 -11.88 -29.15
N VAL A 225 -22.03 -10.89 -28.54
CA VAL A 225 -23.14 -11.03 -27.58
C VAL A 225 -24.43 -10.73 -28.32
N VAL A 226 -25.38 -11.66 -28.29
CA VAL A 226 -26.71 -11.46 -28.84
C VAL A 226 -27.61 -10.81 -27.80
N VAL A 227 -28.08 -9.58 -28.05
CA VAL A 227 -28.99 -8.88 -27.15
C VAL A 227 -30.41 -9.41 -27.36
N SER A 228 -31.00 -9.92 -26.25
CA SER A 228 -32.40 -10.40 -26.28
C SER A 228 -33.35 -9.25 -26.64
N GLY A 229 -34.03 -9.33 -27.77
CA GLY A 229 -35.08 -8.38 -28.19
C GLY A 229 -34.93 -7.72 -29.55
N GLY A 230 -33.81 -7.91 -30.27
CA GLY A 230 -33.64 -7.21 -31.56
C GLY A 230 -32.67 -7.85 -32.56
N GLY A 231 -32.08 -8.99 -32.28
CA GLY A 231 -31.11 -9.64 -33.18
C GLY A 231 -29.82 -8.86 -33.43
N ALA A 232 -29.63 -7.70 -32.78
CA ALA A 232 -28.43 -6.88 -32.91
C ALA A 232 -27.24 -7.57 -32.20
N VAL A 233 -26.19 -7.80 -32.98
CA VAL A 233 -24.91 -8.34 -32.47
C VAL A 233 -24.10 -7.20 -31.86
N GLN A 234 -23.79 -7.28 -30.59
CA GLN A 234 -22.95 -6.31 -29.89
C GLN A 234 -21.74 -7.01 -29.26
N TRP A 235 -20.61 -6.31 -29.16
CA TRP A 235 -19.41 -6.81 -28.49
C TRP A 235 -19.45 -6.59 -26.98
N CYS A 236 -20.29 -5.69 -26.51
CA CYS A 236 -20.43 -5.38 -25.10
C CYS A 236 -21.85 -4.84 -24.81
N THR A 237 -22.41 -5.22 -23.66
CA THR A 237 -23.65 -4.63 -23.18
C THR A 237 -23.39 -3.20 -22.70
N ALA A 238 -24.31 -2.28 -23.00
CA ALA A 238 -24.17 -0.85 -22.65
C ALA A 238 -23.95 -0.64 -21.15
N ASN A 239 -24.62 -1.43 -20.31
CA ASN A 239 -24.48 -1.35 -18.85
C ASN A 239 -23.07 -1.74 -18.38
N MET A 240 -22.48 -2.82 -18.93
CA MET A 240 -21.12 -3.25 -18.58
C MET A 240 -20.09 -2.23 -19.06
N TYR A 241 -20.24 -1.68 -20.26
CA TYR A 241 -19.37 -0.63 -20.78
C TYR A 241 -19.38 0.62 -19.91
N ALA A 242 -20.57 1.11 -19.52
CA ALA A 242 -20.71 2.27 -18.65
C ALA A 242 -20.05 2.05 -17.29
N THR A 243 -20.27 0.87 -16.69
CA THR A 243 -19.66 0.49 -15.40
C THR A 243 -18.13 0.41 -15.52
N ALA A 244 -17.61 -0.26 -16.54
CA ALA A 244 -16.18 -0.40 -16.77
C ALA A 244 -15.48 0.95 -16.99
N LYS A 245 -16.11 1.86 -17.76
CA LYS A 245 -15.60 3.22 -18.01
C LYS A 245 -15.43 4.02 -16.72
N VAL A 246 -16.42 3.98 -15.83
CA VAL A 246 -16.36 4.69 -14.55
C VAL A 246 -15.22 4.14 -13.68
N PHE A 247 -15.12 2.82 -13.53
CA PHE A 247 -14.05 2.21 -12.73
C PHE A 247 -12.67 2.40 -13.35
N TRP A 248 -12.56 2.39 -14.67
CA TRP A 248 -11.30 2.65 -15.36
C TRP A 248 -10.80 4.07 -15.09
N TRP A 249 -11.67 5.08 -15.20
CA TRP A 249 -11.33 6.45 -14.88
C TRP A 249 -10.89 6.62 -13.40
N GLN A 250 -11.63 5.99 -12.47
CA GLN A 250 -11.27 5.98 -11.06
C GLN A 250 -9.90 5.30 -10.81
N SER A 251 -9.59 4.23 -11.55
CA SER A 251 -8.31 3.53 -11.42
C SER A 251 -7.15 4.38 -11.91
N ILE A 252 -7.31 5.12 -13.00
CA ILE A 252 -6.29 6.07 -13.49
C ILE A 252 -6.02 7.15 -12.44
N GLN A 253 -7.09 7.78 -11.92
CA GLN A 253 -6.95 8.81 -10.90
C GLN A 253 -6.24 8.27 -9.65
N LYS A 254 -6.67 7.10 -9.16
CA LYS A 254 -6.06 6.45 -8.01
C LYS A 254 -4.59 6.13 -8.23
N TRP A 255 -4.25 5.53 -9.37
CA TRP A 255 -2.87 5.18 -9.71
C TRP A 255 -1.98 6.42 -9.78
N LEU A 256 -2.44 7.50 -10.40
CA LEU A 256 -1.68 8.75 -10.49
C LEU A 256 -1.43 9.37 -9.11
N LEU A 257 -2.43 9.30 -8.21
CA LEU A 257 -2.31 9.79 -6.84
C LEU A 257 -1.34 8.95 -5.98
N GLU A 258 -1.29 7.63 -6.23
CA GLU A 258 -0.45 6.69 -5.46
C GLU A 258 0.98 6.60 -6.02
N HIS A 259 1.17 6.70 -7.35
CA HIS A 259 2.46 6.46 -8.00
C HIS A 259 3.08 7.71 -8.63
N GLY A 260 2.41 8.85 -8.58
CA GLY A 260 2.93 10.10 -9.14
C GLY A 260 4.31 10.49 -8.60
N GLU A 261 4.58 10.17 -7.32
CA GLU A 261 5.89 10.38 -6.69
C GLU A 261 7.01 9.56 -7.34
N LYS A 262 6.72 8.31 -7.71
CA LYS A 262 7.69 7.42 -8.35
C LYS A 262 8.02 7.90 -9.75
N ILE A 263 7.03 8.42 -10.49
CA ILE A 263 7.23 9.03 -11.81
C ILE A 263 8.20 10.20 -11.70
N VAL A 264 7.93 11.13 -10.78
CA VAL A 264 8.81 12.31 -10.59
C VAL A 264 10.21 11.87 -10.20
N LEU A 265 10.33 10.91 -9.27
CA LEU A 265 11.63 10.40 -8.82
C LEU A 265 12.44 9.72 -9.95
N VAL A 266 11.76 9.03 -10.87
CA VAL A 266 12.41 8.37 -12.01
C VAL A 266 12.94 9.37 -13.03
N PHE A 267 12.21 10.46 -13.29
CA PHE A 267 12.61 11.43 -14.33
C PHE A 267 13.48 12.56 -13.81
N ILE A 268 13.42 12.91 -12.53
CA ILE A 268 14.17 14.03 -11.93
C ILE A 268 15.28 13.53 -10.99
N GLY A 269 15.07 12.42 -10.28
CA GLY A 269 16.02 11.88 -9.29
C GLY A 269 17.12 11.02 -9.88
N THR A 270 18.25 10.92 -9.17
CA THR A 270 19.35 10.02 -9.52
C THR A 270 18.99 8.56 -9.22
N THR A 271 19.65 7.58 -9.88
CA THR A 271 19.42 6.14 -9.64
C THR A 271 19.76 5.75 -8.20
N THR A 272 20.77 6.40 -7.60
CA THR A 272 21.11 6.22 -6.18
C THR A 272 19.95 6.65 -5.28
N GLN A 273 19.33 7.81 -5.54
CA GLN A 273 18.16 8.29 -4.79
C GLN A 273 16.95 7.35 -4.98
N GLN A 274 16.76 6.84 -6.20
CA GLN A 274 15.74 5.84 -6.51
C GLN A 274 15.94 4.56 -5.68
N GLY A 275 17.17 4.03 -5.62
CA GLY A 275 17.50 2.85 -4.82
C GLY A 275 17.27 3.06 -3.32
N VAL A 276 17.74 4.18 -2.79
CA VAL A 276 17.53 4.56 -1.38
C VAL A 276 16.03 4.65 -1.07
N TYR A 277 15.26 5.33 -1.93
CA TYR A 277 13.82 5.45 -1.75
C TYR A 277 13.11 4.10 -1.76
N VAL A 278 13.46 3.20 -2.68
CA VAL A 278 12.87 1.85 -2.77
C VAL A 278 13.08 1.06 -1.48
N VAL A 279 14.29 1.08 -0.91
CA VAL A 279 14.58 0.37 0.34
C VAL A 279 13.78 0.95 1.50
N VAL A 280 13.76 2.27 1.61
CA VAL A 280 13.04 2.98 2.68
C VAL A 280 11.52 2.77 2.58
N ASP A 281 10.96 2.90 1.37
CA ASP A 281 9.53 2.68 1.13
C ASP A 281 9.11 1.23 1.42
N ARG A 282 9.92 0.24 1.02
CA ARG A 282 9.66 -1.17 1.33
C ARG A 282 9.62 -1.44 2.83
N LEU A 283 10.57 -0.89 3.60
CA LEU A 283 10.60 -1.06 5.05
C LEU A 283 9.45 -0.33 5.74
N GLY A 284 9.25 0.94 5.41
CA GLY A 284 8.24 1.76 6.06
C GLY A 284 6.80 1.35 5.71
N SER A 285 6.55 0.94 4.47
CA SER A 285 5.21 0.52 4.04
C SER A 285 4.71 -0.77 4.72
N ILE A 286 5.59 -1.60 5.28
CA ILE A 286 5.19 -2.79 6.06
C ILE A 286 4.33 -2.38 7.25
N ILE A 287 4.76 -1.35 7.99
CA ILE A 287 4.06 -0.85 9.18
C ILE A 287 2.67 -0.36 8.81
N VAL A 288 2.58 0.40 7.73
CA VAL A 288 1.30 0.94 7.22
C VAL A 288 0.35 -0.18 6.83
N ARG A 289 0.83 -1.18 6.09
CA ARG A 289 0.01 -2.30 5.61
C ARG A 289 -0.39 -3.29 6.69
N LEU A 290 0.42 -3.47 7.73
CA LEU A 290 0.14 -4.43 8.80
C LEU A 290 -0.65 -3.83 9.97
N LEU A 291 -0.45 -2.56 10.29
CA LEU A 291 -1.05 -1.93 11.47
C LEU A 291 -2.10 -0.89 11.10
N PHE A 292 -1.80 0.03 10.18
CA PHE A 292 -2.68 1.18 9.93
C PHE A 292 -3.84 0.81 9.03
N GLN A 293 -3.60 0.13 7.93
CA GLN A 293 -4.66 -0.22 6.97
C GLN A 293 -5.81 -1.02 7.62
N PRO A 294 -5.56 -2.09 8.42
CA PRO A 294 -6.65 -2.78 9.12
C PRO A 294 -7.41 -1.89 10.12
N ALA A 295 -6.69 -0.99 10.82
CA ALA A 295 -7.32 -0.07 11.77
C ALA A 295 -8.20 0.98 11.07
N GLU A 296 -7.75 1.50 9.92
CA GLU A 296 -8.49 2.42 9.07
C GLU A 296 -9.77 1.77 8.52
N GLU A 297 -9.67 0.55 7.99
CA GLU A 297 -10.80 -0.21 7.46
C GLU A 297 -11.84 -0.49 8.55
N MET A 298 -11.39 -0.86 9.76
CA MET A 298 -12.29 -1.08 10.90
C MET A 298 -12.95 0.21 11.36
N SER A 299 -12.20 1.30 11.47
CA SER A 299 -12.74 2.61 11.84
C SER A 299 -13.78 3.06 10.81
N LEU A 300 -13.48 2.94 9.51
CA LEU A 300 -14.41 3.25 8.42
C LEU A 300 -15.71 2.42 8.52
N ALA A 301 -15.59 1.11 8.70
CA ALA A 301 -16.76 0.22 8.79
C ALA A 301 -17.64 0.56 10.00
N THR A 302 -17.03 0.82 11.16
CA THR A 302 -17.77 1.17 12.39
C THR A 302 -18.44 2.54 12.27
N LEU A 303 -17.72 3.56 11.79
CA LEU A 303 -18.26 4.90 11.58
C LEU A 303 -19.40 4.90 10.56
N GLY A 304 -19.27 4.13 9.47
CA GLY A 304 -20.31 3.96 8.47
C GLY A 304 -21.58 3.32 9.04
N LYS A 305 -21.44 2.25 9.85
CA LYS A 305 -22.59 1.61 10.53
C LYS A 305 -23.27 2.56 11.51
N LEU A 306 -22.51 3.27 12.36
CA LEU A 306 -23.06 4.23 13.32
C LEU A 306 -23.81 5.37 12.62
N THR A 307 -23.28 5.84 11.49
CA THR A 307 -23.94 6.89 10.69
C THR A 307 -25.21 6.38 10.03
N ALA A 308 -25.21 5.14 9.51
CA ALA A 308 -26.41 4.50 8.94
C ALA A 308 -27.51 4.31 10.00
N LEU A 309 -27.16 3.87 11.23
CA LEU A 309 -28.10 3.75 12.35
C LEU A 309 -28.75 5.09 12.71
N ARG A 310 -28.01 6.18 12.59
CA ARG A 310 -28.52 7.52 12.85
C ARG A 310 -29.55 8.00 11.83
N HIS A 311 -29.43 7.57 10.58
CA HIS A 311 -30.35 7.92 9.49
C HIS A 311 -31.56 6.98 9.40
N SER A 312 -31.49 5.77 9.97
CA SER A 312 -32.56 4.81 9.98
C SER A 312 -33.57 5.15 11.12
N HIS A 313 -34.64 5.86 10.78
CA HIS A 313 -35.77 6.15 11.71
C HIS A 313 -36.77 4.98 11.84
N HIS A 314 -36.54 3.82 11.22
CA HIS A 314 -37.46 2.70 11.25
C HIS A 314 -37.19 1.80 12.46
N HIS A 315 -38.27 1.47 13.19
CA HIS A 315 -38.30 0.44 14.23
C HIS A 315 -37.78 -0.88 13.64
N ARG A 316 -36.63 -1.35 14.10
CA ARG A 316 -36.17 -2.70 13.84
C ARG A 316 -36.75 -3.62 14.91
N THR A 317 -37.43 -4.67 14.49
CA THR A 317 -37.74 -5.83 15.31
C THR A 317 -36.57 -6.82 15.27
N ASN A 318 -36.16 -7.36 16.42
CA ASN A 318 -35.24 -8.46 16.51
C ASN A 318 -35.83 -9.73 15.88
N SER A 319 -34.99 -10.73 15.59
CA SER A 319 -35.42 -12.09 15.18
C SER A 319 -36.42 -12.74 16.16
N GLU A 320 -36.56 -12.22 17.37
CA GLU A 320 -37.49 -12.65 18.42
C GLU A 320 -38.77 -11.77 18.53
N GLY A 321 -38.94 -10.81 17.60
CA GLY A 321 -40.16 -9.96 17.57
C GLY A 321 -40.19 -8.79 18.60
N GLU A 322 -39.12 -8.58 19.38
CA GLU A 322 -39.02 -7.47 20.31
C GLU A 322 -38.66 -6.16 19.60
N ARG A 323 -39.32 -5.05 19.96
CA ARG A 323 -39.03 -3.70 19.47
C ARG A 323 -37.72 -3.20 20.09
N VAL A 324 -36.64 -3.18 19.32
CA VAL A 324 -35.39 -2.54 19.73
C VAL A 324 -35.57 -1.03 19.60
N VAL A 325 -35.52 -0.33 20.72
CA VAL A 325 -35.54 1.14 20.75
C VAL A 325 -34.20 1.63 20.17
N PRO A 326 -34.19 2.37 19.04
CA PRO A 326 -32.94 2.85 18.47
C PRO A 326 -32.23 3.81 19.43
N PRO A 327 -30.90 3.75 19.59
CA PRO A 327 -30.16 4.64 20.48
C PRO A 327 -30.40 6.11 20.08
N ASN A 328 -30.48 6.98 21.10
CA ASN A 328 -30.70 8.41 20.89
C ASN A 328 -29.62 9.00 19.98
N LYS A 329 -29.98 9.94 19.09
CA LYS A 329 -29.07 10.63 18.16
C LYS A 329 -27.82 11.21 18.84
N LYS A 330 -27.96 11.65 20.10
CA LYS A 330 -26.87 12.15 20.92
C LYS A 330 -25.91 11.01 21.35
N GLU A 331 -26.49 9.87 21.71
CA GLU A 331 -25.73 8.67 22.10
C GLU A 331 -24.89 8.13 20.93
N ILE A 332 -25.48 8.05 19.72
CA ILE A 332 -24.76 7.68 18.50
C ILE A 332 -23.61 8.66 18.23
N THR A 333 -23.83 9.96 18.42
CA THR A 333 -22.79 10.96 18.22
C THR A 333 -21.63 10.80 19.21
N ASN A 334 -21.94 10.44 20.47
CA ASN A 334 -20.92 10.12 21.47
C ASN A 334 -20.14 8.85 21.10
N MET A 335 -20.82 7.81 20.60
CA MET A 335 -20.17 6.59 20.11
C MET A 335 -19.22 6.89 18.93
N VAL A 336 -19.65 7.73 17.98
CA VAL A 336 -18.81 8.20 16.86
C VAL A 336 -17.58 8.94 17.39
N HIS A 337 -17.75 9.82 18.38
CA HIS A 337 -16.65 10.56 19.01
C HIS A 337 -15.66 9.61 19.70
N THR A 338 -16.16 8.68 20.53
CA THR A 338 -15.32 7.73 21.26
C THR A 338 -14.54 6.81 20.32
N ASN A 339 -15.20 6.31 19.27
CA ASN A 339 -14.55 5.47 18.27
C ASN A 339 -13.46 6.23 17.52
N PHE A 340 -13.79 7.42 16.99
CA PHE A 340 -12.84 8.25 16.25
C PHE A 340 -11.63 8.66 17.12
N SER A 341 -11.88 9.18 18.33
CA SER A 341 -10.81 9.61 19.23
C SER A 341 -9.96 8.44 19.72
N GLY A 342 -10.56 7.28 19.96
CA GLY A 342 -9.84 6.07 20.39
C GLY A 342 -8.87 5.55 19.31
N TRP A 343 -9.34 5.41 18.06
CA TRP A 343 -8.47 4.99 16.96
C TRP A 343 -7.40 6.03 16.62
N LEU A 344 -7.77 7.32 16.60
CA LEU A 344 -6.80 8.39 16.33
C LEU A 344 -5.70 8.41 17.39
N LEU A 345 -6.06 8.32 18.68
CA LEU A 345 -5.10 8.25 19.76
C LEU A 345 -4.17 7.03 19.65
N LEU A 346 -4.74 5.84 19.42
CA LEU A 346 -3.96 4.61 19.30
C LEU A 346 -2.93 4.72 18.17
N LEU A 347 -3.36 5.12 16.98
CA LEU A 347 -2.46 5.22 15.83
C LEU A 347 -1.46 6.39 15.98
N MET A 348 -1.86 7.49 16.62
CA MET A 348 -0.92 8.56 16.98
C MET A 348 0.20 8.06 17.90
N LEU A 349 -0.12 7.31 18.95
CA LEU A 349 0.87 6.77 19.88
C LEU A 349 1.84 5.80 19.18
N ILE A 350 1.32 4.93 18.29
CA ILE A 350 2.13 4.06 17.45
C ILE A 350 3.02 4.89 16.52
N GLY A 351 2.44 5.87 15.82
CA GLY A 351 3.19 6.76 14.92
C GLY A 351 4.29 7.56 15.62
N MET A 352 4.02 8.08 16.83
CA MET A 352 5.02 8.76 17.67
C MET A 352 6.16 7.82 18.07
N THR A 353 5.85 6.54 18.34
CA THR A 353 6.87 5.54 18.64
C THR A 353 7.81 5.37 17.45
N PHE A 354 7.29 5.24 16.23
CA PHE A 354 8.12 5.17 15.03
C PHE A 354 8.89 6.46 14.77
N ALA A 355 8.27 7.62 14.92
CA ALA A 355 8.93 8.92 14.69
C ALA A 355 10.09 9.15 15.66
N CYS A 356 9.97 8.70 16.92
CA CYS A 356 11.00 8.84 17.94
C CYS A 356 12.07 7.74 17.82
N PHE A 357 11.67 6.48 18.01
CA PHE A 357 12.61 5.36 18.09
C PHE A 357 13.07 4.91 16.71
N GLY A 358 12.17 4.81 15.72
CA GLY A 358 12.52 4.42 14.36
C GLY A 358 13.55 5.36 13.72
N ASN A 359 13.43 6.66 13.97
CA ASN A 359 14.41 7.64 13.52
C ASN A 359 15.81 7.38 14.13
N CYS A 360 15.89 7.15 15.44
CA CYS A 360 17.17 6.97 16.14
C CYS A 360 17.84 5.62 15.84
N TYR A 361 17.04 4.59 15.50
CA TYR A 361 17.55 3.24 15.20
C TYR A 361 17.60 2.94 13.70
N SER A 362 17.29 3.88 12.82
CA SER A 362 17.30 3.69 11.36
C SER A 362 18.66 3.23 10.82
N HIS A 363 19.77 3.78 11.35
CA HIS A 363 21.13 3.38 10.97
C HIS A 363 21.43 1.94 11.38
N LEU A 364 21.16 1.58 12.63
CA LEU A 364 21.37 0.23 13.14
C LEU A 364 20.53 -0.80 12.39
N LEU A 365 19.26 -0.49 12.14
CA LEU A 365 18.35 -1.34 11.40
C LEU A 365 18.85 -1.63 9.97
N LEU A 366 19.23 -0.59 9.24
CA LEU A 366 19.76 -0.74 7.89
C LEU A 366 21.08 -1.48 7.87
N HIS A 367 21.97 -1.23 8.85
CA HIS A 367 23.23 -1.94 8.98
C HIS A 367 23.03 -3.45 9.20
N ILE A 368 22.08 -3.84 10.07
CA ILE A 368 21.76 -5.25 10.33
C ILE A 368 21.10 -5.90 9.11
N LEU A 369 20.14 -5.22 8.49
CA LEU A 369 19.37 -5.80 7.38
C LEU A 369 20.16 -5.84 6.07
N TYR A 370 20.86 -4.75 5.73
CA TYR A 370 21.46 -4.56 4.40
C TYR A 370 22.99 -4.40 4.41
N GLY A 371 23.61 -4.25 5.58
CA GLY A 371 25.06 -4.15 5.73
C GLY A 371 25.61 -2.73 5.65
N ALA A 372 26.95 -2.63 5.69
CA ALA A 372 27.68 -1.36 5.74
C ALA A 372 27.48 -0.51 4.47
N GLU A 373 27.36 -1.12 3.31
CA GLU A 373 27.18 -0.42 2.03
C GLU A 373 25.93 0.49 2.04
N TRP A 374 24.84 0.05 2.66
CA TRP A 374 23.62 0.83 2.76
C TRP A 374 23.60 1.80 3.94
N SER A 375 24.17 1.41 5.09
CA SER A 375 24.19 2.24 6.27
C SER A 375 25.14 3.45 6.16
N SER A 376 26.16 3.39 5.31
CA SER A 376 27.08 4.51 5.03
C SER A 376 26.51 5.59 4.09
N THR A 377 25.28 5.43 3.63
CA THR A 377 24.63 6.35 2.67
C THR A 377 23.65 7.32 3.31
N SER A 378 22.88 8.03 2.47
CA SER A 378 21.71 8.81 2.92
C SER A 378 20.50 7.96 3.34
N ALA A 379 20.54 6.62 3.16
CA ALA A 379 19.42 5.74 3.48
C ALA A 379 18.99 5.79 4.96
N PRO A 380 19.89 5.81 5.97
CA PRO A 380 19.51 5.95 7.37
C PRO A 380 18.75 7.25 7.67
N SER A 381 19.25 8.37 7.17
CA SER A 381 18.59 9.66 7.33
C SER A 381 17.23 9.70 6.62
N THR A 382 17.16 9.11 5.41
CA THR A 382 15.91 9.01 4.64
C THR A 382 14.89 8.14 5.38
N LEU A 383 15.30 7.00 5.95
CA LEU A 383 14.43 6.14 6.77
C LEU A 383 13.98 6.86 8.05
N GLY A 384 14.87 7.63 8.68
CA GLY A 384 14.51 8.46 9.83
C GLY A 384 13.39 9.46 9.51
N TRP A 385 13.46 10.16 8.39
CA TRP A 385 12.39 11.03 7.90
C TRP A 385 11.12 10.26 7.50
N TYR A 386 11.27 9.06 6.96
CA TYR A 386 10.13 8.19 6.66
C TYR A 386 9.39 7.77 7.95
N CYS A 387 10.11 7.52 9.04
CA CYS A 387 9.49 7.25 10.35
C CYS A 387 8.66 8.44 10.86
N VAL A 388 9.10 9.68 10.61
CA VAL A 388 8.29 10.87 10.86
C VAL A 388 7.07 10.93 9.94
N TYR A 389 7.23 10.58 8.67
CA TYR A 389 6.12 10.49 7.71
C TYR A 389 5.06 9.45 8.12
N ILE A 390 5.48 8.31 8.69
CA ILE A 390 4.58 7.27 9.24
C ILE A 390 3.62 7.87 10.29
N PHE A 391 4.09 8.78 11.15
CA PHE A 391 3.23 9.46 12.11
C PHE A 391 2.10 10.27 11.44
N PHE A 392 2.41 11.01 10.40
CA PHE A 392 1.40 11.78 9.65
C PHE A 392 0.46 10.88 8.84
N MET A 393 0.95 9.76 8.29
CA MET A 393 0.11 8.75 7.64
C MET A 393 -0.91 8.16 8.61
N ALA A 394 -0.50 7.83 9.83
CA ALA A 394 -1.38 7.30 10.87
C ALA A 394 -2.54 8.24 11.18
N MET A 395 -2.24 9.53 11.33
CA MET A 395 -3.27 10.55 11.57
C MET A 395 -4.19 10.74 10.36
N ASN A 396 -3.61 10.82 9.16
CA ASN A 396 -4.38 11.02 7.93
C ASN A 396 -5.38 9.89 7.69
N GLY A 397 -4.96 8.63 7.88
CA GLY A 397 -5.81 7.46 7.60
C GLY A 397 -7.11 7.48 8.41
N ILE A 398 -7.03 7.75 9.70
CA ILE A 398 -8.23 7.84 10.56
C ILE A 398 -9.08 9.08 10.25
N CYS A 399 -8.46 10.23 9.94
CA CYS A 399 -9.20 11.42 9.53
C CYS A 399 -9.94 11.18 8.21
N GLU A 400 -9.33 10.48 7.26
CA GLU A 400 -9.96 10.12 5.99
C GLU A 400 -11.07 9.07 6.18
N ALA A 401 -10.85 8.04 7.01
CA ALA A 401 -11.86 7.06 7.37
C ALA A 401 -13.09 7.74 8.00
N PHE A 402 -12.87 8.78 8.82
CA PHE A 402 -13.97 9.57 9.37
C PHE A 402 -14.77 10.29 8.27
N VAL A 403 -14.08 10.96 7.34
CA VAL A 403 -14.76 11.66 6.23
C VAL A 403 -15.57 10.67 5.39
N GLN A 404 -14.99 9.53 5.04
CA GLN A 404 -15.65 8.51 4.21
C GLN A 404 -16.82 7.81 4.94
N GLY A 405 -16.69 7.59 6.25
CA GLY A 405 -17.72 6.91 7.05
C GLY A 405 -18.88 7.79 7.49
N THR A 406 -18.69 9.12 7.57
CA THR A 406 -19.72 10.03 8.14
C THR A 406 -20.30 11.02 7.15
N SER A 407 -19.67 11.23 5.98
CA SER A 407 -20.11 12.20 4.99
C SER A 407 -21.14 11.63 4.02
N THR A 408 -21.98 12.49 3.49
CA THR A 408 -22.88 12.19 2.37
C THR A 408 -22.09 11.99 1.08
N SER A 409 -22.73 11.41 0.04
CA SER A 409 -22.10 11.25 -1.29
C SER A 409 -21.59 12.56 -1.87
N GLU A 410 -22.28 13.67 -1.64
CA GLU A 410 -21.87 15.01 -2.05
C GLU A 410 -20.62 15.48 -1.25
N GLY A 411 -20.59 15.20 0.06
CA GLY A 411 -19.45 15.49 0.93
C GLY A 411 -18.19 14.74 0.48
N ILE A 412 -18.31 13.45 0.14
CA ILE A 412 -17.24 12.62 -0.40
C ILE A 412 -16.78 13.18 -1.76
N GLY A 413 -17.73 13.60 -2.64
CA GLY A 413 -17.39 14.23 -3.92
C GLY A 413 -16.61 15.53 -3.75
N ARG A 414 -16.94 16.33 -2.71
CA ARG A 414 -16.19 17.55 -2.35
C ARG A 414 -14.79 17.21 -1.86
N TYR A 415 -14.64 16.19 -1.02
CA TYR A 415 -13.34 15.71 -0.56
C TYR A 415 -12.45 15.22 -1.72
N ASN A 416 -13.02 14.48 -2.67
CA ASN A 416 -12.29 14.01 -3.85
C ASN A 416 -11.74 15.16 -4.71
N ARG A 417 -12.43 16.30 -4.79
CA ARG A 417 -11.88 17.51 -5.45
C ARG A 417 -10.67 18.06 -4.69
N TRP A 418 -10.67 18.03 -3.36
CA TRP A 418 -9.50 18.42 -2.56
C TRP A 418 -8.30 17.50 -2.80
N LEU A 419 -8.51 16.21 -3.06
CA LEU A 419 -7.40 15.29 -3.38
C LEU A 419 -6.61 15.76 -4.62
N VAL A 420 -7.29 16.32 -5.62
CA VAL A 420 -6.62 16.90 -6.81
C VAL A 420 -5.75 18.10 -6.41
N VAL A 421 -6.29 18.99 -5.56
CA VAL A 421 -5.53 20.16 -5.06
C VAL A 421 -4.28 19.70 -4.28
N PHE A 422 -4.43 18.69 -3.40
CA PHE A 422 -3.31 18.15 -2.65
C PHE A 422 -2.24 17.52 -3.55
N SER A 423 -2.65 16.93 -4.68
CA SER A 423 -1.71 16.38 -5.66
C SER A 423 -0.91 17.47 -6.37
N ILE A 424 -1.54 18.61 -6.68
CA ILE A 424 -0.84 19.75 -7.26
C ILE A 424 0.16 20.33 -6.23
N VAL A 425 -0.27 20.57 -4.99
CA VAL A 425 0.61 21.03 -3.90
C VAL A 425 1.79 20.06 -3.71
N TYR A 426 1.51 18.76 -3.73
CA TYR A 426 2.54 17.74 -3.63
C TYR A 426 3.54 17.83 -4.79
N LEU A 427 3.07 17.90 -6.02
CA LEU A 427 3.93 17.97 -7.22
C LEU A 427 4.83 19.22 -7.19
N CYS A 428 4.27 20.39 -6.85
CA CYS A 428 5.05 21.61 -6.66
C CYS A 428 6.10 21.46 -5.55
N SER A 429 5.73 20.83 -4.42
CA SER A 429 6.65 20.59 -3.31
C SER A 429 7.78 19.63 -3.70
N VAL A 430 7.50 18.58 -4.47
CA VAL A 430 8.52 17.63 -4.95
C VAL A 430 9.48 18.33 -5.90
N CYS A 431 8.98 19.11 -6.87
CA CYS A 431 9.84 19.84 -7.82
C CYS A 431 10.81 20.79 -7.11
N GLY A 432 10.39 21.39 -5.97
CA GLY A 432 11.26 22.25 -5.18
C GLY A 432 12.20 21.50 -4.23
N LEU A 433 11.71 20.47 -3.54
CA LEU A 433 12.45 19.82 -2.45
C LEU A 433 13.35 18.67 -2.93
N LEU A 434 12.99 17.94 -3.99
CA LEU A 434 13.78 16.82 -4.49
C LEU A 434 15.18 17.24 -4.97
N PRO A 435 15.37 18.35 -5.75
CA PRO A 435 16.68 18.81 -6.14
C PRO A 435 17.56 19.25 -4.95
N MET A 436 16.94 19.80 -3.88
CA MET A 436 17.66 20.33 -2.72
C MET A 436 18.05 19.23 -1.71
N PHE A 437 17.17 18.29 -1.45
CA PHE A 437 17.28 17.31 -0.36
C PHE A 437 17.27 15.85 -0.84
N GLY A 438 17.25 15.61 -2.15
CA GLY A 438 17.22 14.25 -2.70
C GLY A 438 16.00 13.45 -2.23
N ALA A 439 16.19 12.16 -1.91
CA ALA A 439 15.12 11.28 -1.45
C ALA A 439 14.42 11.78 -0.16
N ILE A 440 15.11 12.52 0.69
CA ILE A 440 14.50 13.17 1.87
C ILE A 440 13.50 14.22 1.45
N GLY A 441 13.80 15.00 0.40
CA GLY A 441 12.90 16.01 -0.15
C GLY A 441 11.56 15.44 -0.61
N LEU A 442 11.58 14.24 -1.19
CA LEU A 442 10.37 13.52 -1.58
C LEU A 442 9.50 13.16 -0.36
N ILE A 443 10.13 12.68 0.71
CA ILE A 443 9.42 12.35 1.96
C ILE A 443 8.86 13.62 2.62
N MET A 444 9.62 14.72 2.62
CA MET A 444 9.13 16.01 3.13
C MET A 444 7.92 16.53 2.34
N ALA A 445 7.93 16.39 1.02
CA ALA A 445 6.76 16.73 0.18
C ALA A 445 5.54 15.86 0.52
N ASN A 446 5.75 14.57 0.80
CA ASN A 446 4.69 13.68 1.29
C ASN A 446 4.14 14.11 2.65
N ILE A 447 5.00 14.55 3.58
CA ILE A 447 4.57 15.11 4.88
C ILE A 447 3.70 16.35 4.66
N ILE A 448 4.11 17.29 3.78
CA ILE A 448 3.31 18.47 3.45
C ILE A 448 1.93 18.07 2.90
N LYS A 449 1.89 17.11 1.96
CA LYS A 449 0.64 16.56 1.44
C LYS A 449 -0.27 16.02 2.56
N MET A 450 0.28 15.23 3.49
CA MET A 450 -0.49 14.68 4.61
C MET A 450 -0.98 15.77 5.56
N LEU A 451 -0.17 16.77 5.86
CA LEU A 451 -0.59 17.92 6.68
C LEU A 451 -1.75 18.68 6.05
N CYS A 452 -1.72 18.94 4.74
CA CYS A 452 -2.83 19.56 4.03
C CYS A 452 -4.11 18.70 4.12
N ARG A 453 -4.00 17.39 3.93
CA ARG A 453 -5.13 16.46 4.05
C ARG A 453 -5.72 16.45 5.47
N ILE A 454 -4.88 16.29 6.49
CA ILE A 454 -5.30 16.31 7.90
C ILE A 454 -5.99 17.63 8.22
N SER A 455 -5.43 18.76 7.78
CA SER A 455 -5.98 20.08 8.02
C SER A 455 -7.37 20.23 7.43
N VAL A 456 -7.58 19.84 6.17
CA VAL A 456 -8.90 19.92 5.52
C VAL A 456 -9.89 18.92 6.17
N CYS A 457 -9.47 17.68 6.44
CA CYS A 457 -10.33 16.71 7.13
C CYS A 457 -10.80 17.24 8.49
N THR A 458 -9.90 17.78 9.28
CA THR A 458 -10.21 18.24 10.64
C THR A 458 -11.04 19.53 10.64
N THR A 459 -10.70 20.52 9.79
CA THR A 459 -11.37 21.83 9.78
C THR A 459 -12.71 21.80 9.04
N SER A 460 -12.80 21.08 7.91
CA SER A 460 -13.98 21.13 7.05
C SER A 460 -14.97 19.99 7.30
N TYR A 461 -14.54 18.90 7.97
CA TYR A 461 -15.42 17.73 8.21
C TYR A 461 -15.56 17.37 9.68
N VAL A 462 -14.45 17.10 10.40
CA VAL A 462 -14.51 16.63 11.80
C VAL A 462 -15.09 17.71 12.72
N ARG A 463 -14.53 18.91 12.67
CA ARG A 463 -14.96 20.02 13.52
C ARG A 463 -16.42 20.44 13.29
N PRO A 464 -16.92 20.65 12.06
CA PRO A 464 -18.33 20.94 11.80
C PRO A 464 -19.24 19.80 12.24
N TYR A 465 -18.87 18.54 11.97
CA TYR A 465 -19.66 17.37 12.36
C TYR A 465 -20.00 17.35 13.84
N PHE A 466 -19.03 17.61 14.71
CA PHE A 466 -19.25 17.61 16.17
C PHE A 466 -19.86 18.92 16.67
N ARG A 467 -19.55 20.05 16.04
CA ARG A 467 -20.12 21.35 16.41
C ARG A 467 -21.62 21.42 16.12
N GLU A 468 -22.07 21.00 14.97
CA GLU A 468 -23.49 20.99 14.57
C GLU A 468 -24.34 20.04 15.43
N ARG A 469 -23.71 19.08 16.10
CA ARG A 469 -24.37 18.02 16.85
C ARG A 469 -24.29 18.18 18.38
N GLU A 470 -24.06 19.43 18.82
CA GLU A 470 -24.14 19.85 20.24
C GLU A 470 -23.10 19.21 21.19
N ILE A 471 -22.01 18.67 20.71
CA ILE A 471 -20.86 18.43 21.59
C ILE A 471 -20.20 19.79 21.86
N LYS A 472 -20.80 20.56 22.80
CA LYS A 472 -20.46 21.97 23.11
C LYS A 472 -18.98 22.20 23.46
N ASN A 473 -18.22 21.17 23.82
CA ASN A 473 -16.84 21.25 24.25
C ASN A 473 -15.86 20.43 23.39
N PHE A 474 -16.20 20.15 22.11
CA PHE A 474 -15.25 19.50 21.23
C PHE A 474 -14.05 20.41 20.98
N LYS A 475 -12.93 20.11 21.64
CA LYS A 475 -11.63 20.75 21.42
C LYS A 475 -10.75 19.78 20.65
N LEU A 476 -10.14 20.22 19.56
CA LEU A 476 -9.20 19.41 18.80
C LEU A 476 -8.01 18.97 19.69
N SER A 477 -7.66 19.78 20.70
CA SER A 477 -6.64 19.47 21.70
C SER A 477 -6.98 18.26 22.58
N SER A 478 -8.28 17.90 22.74
CA SER A 478 -8.67 16.70 23.50
C SER A 478 -8.39 15.38 22.76
N LEU A 479 -8.08 15.46 21.46
CA LEU A 479 -7.67 14.31 20.65
C LEU A 479 -6.17 14.04 20.74
N LEU A 480 -5.39 14.99 21.28
CA LEU A 480 -3.95 14.84 21.42
C LEU A 480 -3.61 13.97 22.65
N PRO A 481 -2.50 13.22 22.62
CA PRO A 481 -2.03 12.50 23.79
C PRO A 481 -1.74 13.44 24.97
N HIS A 482 -1.81 12.90 26.16
CA HIS A 482 -1.49 13.67 27.38
C HIS A 482 -0.08 14.29 27.27
N THR A 483 0.08 15.55 27.75
CA THR A 483 1.35 16.30 27.65
C THR A 483 2.54 15.55 28.24
N SER A 484 2.36 14.79 29.33
CA SER A 484 3.44 13.97 29.90
C SER A 484 3.97 12.91 28.93
N ILE A 485 3.13 12.38 28.04
CA ILE A 485 3.54 11.40 27.03
C ILE A 485 4.34 12.10 25.92
N THR A 486 3.84 13.25 25.42
CA THR A 486 4.54 14.01 24.38
C THR A 486 5.89 14.53 24.86
N THR A 487 5.98 15.01 26.10
CA THR A 487 7.27 15.44 26.71
C THR A 487 8.21 14.26 26.92
N CYS A 488 7.69 13.08 27.32
CA CYS A 488 8.50 11.87 27.45
C CYS A 488 9.08 11.42 26.09
N PHE A 489 8.27 11.43 25.01
CA PHE A 489 8.78 11.15 23.66
C PHE A 489 9.84 12.16 23.22
N ALA A 490 9.62 13.46 23.47
CA ALA A 490 10.60 14.49 23.13
C ALA A 490 11.92 14.30 23.91
N GLY A 491 11.84 14.04 25.22
CA GLY A 491 13.01 13.73 26.04
C GLY A 491 13.73 12.47 25.60
N SER A 492 13.00 11.39 25.33
CA SER A 492 13.55 10.14 24.78
C SER A 492 14.25 10.36 23.45
N PHE A 493 13.65 11.14 22.56
CA PHE A 493 14.27 11.49 21.27
C PHE A 493 15.60 12.20 21.44
N VAL A 494 15.67 13.22 22.32
CA VAL A 494 16.92 13.94 22.60
C VAL A 494 17.99 13.00 23.16
N VAL A 495 17.66 12.20 24.18
CA VAL A 495 18.59 11.23 24.79
C VAL A 495 19.10 10.23 23.74
N LEU A 496 18.22 9.67 22.92
CA LEU A 496 18.59 8.70 21.89
C LEU A 496 19.41 9.35 20.76
N GLN A 497 19.14 10.59 20.38
CA GLN A 497 19.98 11.32 19.42
C GLN A 497 21.38 11.61 20.00
N CYS A 498 21.49 11.89 21.29
CA CYS A 498 22.79 12.03 21.94
C CYS A 498 23.56 10.69 21.94
N THR A 499 22.93 9.58 22.31
CA THR A 499 23.60 8.27 22.29
C THR A 499 23.92 7.83 20.87
N LEU A 500 23.10 8.13 19.89
CA LEU A 500 23.36 7.88 18.47
C LEU A 500 24.61 8.61 18.00
N ARG A 501 24.68 9.95 18.23
CA ARG A 501 25.74 10.82 17.70
C ARG A 501 27.05 10.70 18.45
N TRP A 502 27.03 10.49 19.76
CA TRP A 502 28.22 10.55 20.59
C TRP A 502 28.72 9.17 21.05
N LEU A 503 27.88 8.15 21.00
CA LEU A 503 28.27 6.81 21.42
C LEU A 503 28.33 5.83 20.24
N TYR A 504 27.24 5.71 19.47
CA TYR A 504 27.08 4.67 18.46
C TYR A 504 27.81 5.00 17.13
N LEU A 505 27.55 6.16 16.52
CA LEU A 505 28.17 6.49 15.21
C LEU A 505 29.68 6.62 15.26
N PRO A 506 30.32 7.23 16.29
CA PRO A 506 31.77 7.26 16.41
C PRO A 506 32.37 5.86 16.58
N ALA A 507 31.72 4.97 17.34
CA ALA A 507 32.17 3.60 17.51
C ALA A 507 32.09 2.80 16.19
N MET A 508 31.04 3.02 15.39
CA MET A 508 30.92 2.41 14.06
C MET A 508 32.02 2.89 13.11
N ALA A 509 32.32 4.18 13.09
CA ALA A 509 33.39 4.75 12.28
C ALA A 509 34.76 4.20 12.71
N ALA A 510 35.07 4.20 14.00
CA ALA A 510 36.33 3.68 14.54
C ALA A 510 36.51 2.16 14.29
N HIS A 511 35.40 1.40 14.27
CA HIS A 511 35.45 -0.01 13.88
C HIS A 511 35.73 -0.19 12.38
N ALA A 512 35.13 0.64 11.52
CA ALA A 512 35.37 0.61 10.10
C ALA A 512 36.84 0.94 9.76
N GLU A 513 37.48 1.81 10.52
CA GLU A 513 38.92 2.15 10.44
C GLU A 513 39.83 1.14 11.18
N SER A 514 39.27 0.05 11.69
CA SER A 514 39.99 -0.98 12.48
C SER A 514 40.64 -0.47 13.77
N ILE A 515 40.22 0.68 14.29
CA ILE A 515 40.76 1.30 15.51
C ILE A 515 40.25 0.56 16.75
N ILE A 516 39.00 0.09 16.74
CA ILE A 516 38.40 -0.63 17.86
C ILE A 516 38.03 -2.07 17.49
N SER A 517 38.10 -2.96 18.48
CA SER A 517 37.71 -4.36 18.29
C SER A 517 36.19 -4.53 18.20
N THR A 518 35.75 -5.64 17.56
CA THR A 518 34.34 -6.02 17.47
C THR A 518 33.66 -6.10 18.85
N ARG A 519 34.39 -6.52 19.90
CA ARG A 519 33.88 -6.56 21.28
C ARG A 519 33.58 -5.16 21.83
N SER A 520 34.48 -4.20 21.59
CA SER A 520 34.25 -2.80 21.98
C SER A 520 33.07 -2.18 21.23
N LEU A 521 32.96 -2.42 19.91
CA LEU A 521 31.80 -2.00 19.14
C LEU A 521 30.49 -2.54 19.73
N LEU A 522 30.48 -3.82 20.09
CA LEU A 522 29.28 -4.48 20.63
C LEU A 522 28.82 -3.84 21.95
N VAL A 523 29.76 -3.40 22.81
CA VAL A 523 29.44 -2.66 24.05
C VAL A 523 28.74 -1.32 23.75
N HIS A 524 29.20 -0.57 22.74
CA HIS A 524 28.60 0.72 22.37
C HIS A 524 27.22 0.52 21.74
N VAL A 525 27.05 -0.49 20.88
CA VAL A 525 25.76 -0.86 20.28
C VAL A 525 24.78 -1.27 21.39
N LEU A 526 25.20 -2.15 22.30
CA LEU A 526 24.36 -2.58 23.44
C LEU A 526 23.98 -1.40 24.34
N GLY A 527 24.91 -0.48 24.62
CA GLY A 527 24.64 0.73 25.40
C GLY A 527 23.54 1.59 24.76
N HIS A 528 23.62 1.81 23.41
CA HIS A 528 22.59 2.53 22.68
C HIS A 528 21.23 1.80 22.71
N VAL A 529 21.24 0.48 22.51
CA VAL A 529 20.01 -0.36 22.54
C VAL A 529 19.38 -0.37 23.93
N LEU A 530 20.17 -0.56 24.99
CA LEU A 530 19.66 -0.57 26.38
C LEU A 530 19.05 0.78 26.75
N CYS A 531 19.67 1.89 26.35
CA CYS A 531 19.11 3.22 26.54
C CYS A 531 17.74 3.34 25.85
N GLY A 532 17.59 2.81 24.63
CA GLY A 532 16.31 2.78 23.90
C GLY A 532 15.26 1.93 24.59
N VAL A 533 15.63 0.75 25.08
CA VAL A 533 14.71 -0.12 25.84
C VAL A 533 14.21 0.58 27.10
N ALA A 534 15.10 1.26 27.85
CA ALA A 534 14.72 2.03 29.03
C ALA A 534 13.74 3.18 28.69
N CYS A 535 14.05 3.97 27.64
CA CYS A 535 13.17 5.05 27.18
C CYS A 535 11.81 4.51 26.67
N LEU A 536 11.81 3.41 25.91
CA LEU A 536 10.59 2.77 25.43
C LEU A 536 9.73 2.23 26.58
N SER A 537 10.34 1.57 27.55
CA SER A 537 9.63 1.05 28.73
C SER A 537 8.96 2.18 29.53
N LEU A 538 9.65 3.30 29.70
CA LEU A 538 9.09 4.48 30.36
C LEU A 538 7.93 5.08 29.58
N THR A 539 8.07 5.21 28.26
CA THR A 539 6.99 5.75 27.40
C THR A 539 5.77 4.82 27.41
N LEU A 540 5.95 3.50 27.28
CA LEU A 540 4.87 2.52 27.35
C LEU A 540 4.16 2.53 28.71
N TRP A 541 4.91 2.65 29.81
CA TRP A 541 4.33 2.78 31.14
C TRP A 541 3.46 4.03 31.27
N LEU A 542 3.93 5.21 30.77
CA LEU A 542 3.15 6.44 30.76
C LEU A 542 1.90 6.33 29.89
N MET A 543 2.02 5.73 28.71
CA MET A 543 0.88 5.47 27.82
C MET A 543 -0.18 4.62 28.52
N TRP A 544 0.24 3.55 29.19
CA TRP A 544 -0.66 2.68 29.95
C TRP A 544 -1.30 3.40 31.13
N LYS A 545 -0.54 4.21 31.87
CA LYS A 545 -1.04 4.98 33.02
C LYS A 545 -2.11 5.99 32.63
N HIS A 546 -1.93 6.72 31.53
CA HIS A 546 -2.82 7.82 31.14
C HIS A 546 -3.96 7.39 30.20
N HIS A 547 -3.73 6.43 29.33
CA HIS A 547 -4.70 6.02 28.29
C HIS A 547 -5.07 4.54 28.33
N GLY A 548 -4.57 3.78 29.30
CA GLY A 548 -4.81 2.33 29.39
C GLY A 548 -6.28 1.93 29.45
N GLN A 549 -7.13 2.72 30.12
CA GLN A 549 -8.58 2.44 30.16
C GLN A 549 -9.25 2.67 28.80
N GLN A 550 -8.98 3.80 28.15
CA GLN A 550 -9.52 4.12 26.81
C GLN A 550 -9.11 3.07 25.77
N LEU A 551 -7.84 2.62 25.81
CA LEU A 551 -7.34 1.58 24.94
C LEU A 551 -7.97 0.20 25.22
N LYS A 552 -8.23 -0.13 26.49
CA LYS A 552 -8.95 -1.36 26.87
C LYS A 552 -10.39 -1.34 26.41
N GLU A 553 -11.07 -0.23 26.50
CA GLU A 553 -12.46 -0.07 26.06
C GLU A 553 -12.58 -0.22 24.54
N LEU A 554 -11.64 0.40 23.78
CA LEU A 554 -11.57 0.27 22.32
C LEU A 554 -11.38 -1.20 21.90
N LEU A 555 -10.53 -1.95 22.60
CA LEU A 555 -10.25 -3.36 22.30
C LEU A 555 -11.34 -4.32 22.82
N ARG A 556 -12.08 -3.96 23.89
CA ARG A 556 -13.18 -4.76 24.45
C ARG A 556 -14.48 -4.64 23.68
N SER A 557 -14.76 -3.48 23.08
CA SER A 557 -15.93 -3.32 22.22
C SER A 557 -15.93 -4.34 21.07
N ARG A 558 -14.74 -4.77 20.65
CA ARG A 558 -14.52 -5.82 19.63
C ARG A 558 -14.94 -7.22 20.06
N ARG A 559 -14.74 -7.59 21.35
CA ARG A 559 -15.06 -8.94 21.87
C ARG A 559 -16.57 -9.18 22.11
N LYS A 560 -17.36 -8.12 22.09
CA LYS A 560 -18.84 -8.22 22.24
C LYS A 560 -19.56 -8.27 20.89
N GLU A 561 -18.86 -7.98 19.79
CA GLU A 561 -19.40 -8.05 18.42
C GLU A 561 -18.99 -9.36 17.68
N GLU A 562 -18.02 -10.12 18.20
CA GLU A 562 -17.70 -11.51 17.78
C GLU A 562 -18.52 -12.51 18.62
#